data_22e0d1a3db9df51d95844f2ee9dab4bb
#
_entry.id   22e0d1a3db9df51d95844f2ee9dab4bb
#
_cell.length_a   1.000
_cell.length_b   1.000
_cell.length_c   1.000
_cell.angle_alpha   90.00
_cell.angle_beta   90.00
_cell.angle_gamma   90.00
#
_symmetry.space_group_name_H-M   'P 1'
#
loop_
_entity.id
_entity.type
_entity.pdbx_description
1 polymer ?
#
loop_
_entity_poly.entity_id
_entity_poly.type
_entity_poly.pdbx_seq_one_letter_code
_entity_poly.pdbx_strand_id
1 'polypeptide(L)'
;ALEKNKIVVKNKICIDLGSSTGGFTDVLIQSGAHKVYAVDVGTNQLHEKLKKNNKVISLEKTNARYLKKDQFEELIDVMVCDVSFISLKKVIEPNLHLLKDKSVIIALIKPQFESKKNETKKGVVKDSTIHQRICNEITEWFKTIGHTKILSIIESPIKGPKGNTEFLI
;
A
#
# COMPACT_ATOMS: atom_id res chain seq x y z
N ALA A 1 7.76 6.10 -6.95
CA ALA A 1 8.16 4.68 -6.87
C ALA A 1 8.15 4.02 -8.25
N LEU A 2 7.06 4.10 -9.02
CA LEU A 2 6.94 3.43 -10.32
C LEU A 2 8.07 3.79 -11.29
N GLU A 3 8.26 5.06 -11.57
CA GLU A 3 9.31 5.54 -12.49
C GLU A 3 10.72 5.21 -11.99
N LYS A 4 11.00 5.52 -10.71
CA LYS A 4 12.33 5.29 -10.13
C LYS A 4 12.78 3.83 -10.21
N ASN A 5 11.85 2.90 -10.01
CA ASN A 5 12.14 1.48 -10.02
C ASN A 5 11.77 0.79 -11.35
N LYS A 6 11.38 1.56 -12.37
CA LYS A 6 10.98 1.06 -13.70
C LYS A 6 9.89 -0.02 -13.61
N ILE A 7 8.93 0.14 -12.67
CA ILE A 7 7.84 -0.80 -12.47
C ILE A 7 6.80 -0.59 -13.55
N VAL A 8 6.53 -1.63 -14.33
CA VAL A 8 5.54 -1.62 -15.41
C VAL A 8 4.19 -2.07 -14.86
N VAL A 9 3.21 -1.17 -14.88
CA VAL A 9 1.82 -1.42 -14.45
C VAL A 9 0.89 -1.71 -15.62
N LYS A 10 1.31 -1.37 -16.85
CA LYS A 10 0.50 -1.56 -18.06
C LYS A 10 0.04 -3.02 -18.21
N ASN A 11 -1.26 -3.21 -18.43
CA ASN A 11 -1.92 -4.51 -18.55
C ASN A 11 -1.83 -5.42 -17.31
N LYS A 12 -1.57 -4.86 -16.12
CA LYS A 12 -1.47 -5.59 -14.86
C LYS A 12 -2.77 -5.57 -14.08
N ILE A 13 -3.00 -6.64 -13.31
CA ILE A 13 -4.05 -6.71 -12.29
C ILE A 13 -3.47 -6.14 -11.00
N CYS A 14 -4.11 -5.13 -10.46
CA CYS A 14 -3.62 -4.40 -9.29
C CYS A 14 -4.62 -4.47 -8.13
N ILE A 15 -4.11 -4.35 -6.90
CA ILE A 15 -4.91 -4.14 -5.70
C ILE A 15 -4.38 -2.93 -4.94
N ASP A 16 -5.30 -2.09 -4.46
CA ASP A 16 -5.03 -0.90 -3.63
C ASP A 16 -5.65 -1.12 -2.24
N LEU A 17 -4.81 -1.43 -1.25
CA LEU A 17 -5.22 -1.68 0.12
C LEU A 17 -5.21 -0.37 0.91
N GLY A 18 -6.40 0.09 1.32
CA GLY A 18 -6.61 1.41 1.91
C GLY A 18 -6.79 2.48 0.83
N SER A 19 -7.64 2.20 -0.14
CA SER A 19 -7.79 3.06 -1.33
C SER A 19 -8.31 4.47 -1.03
N SER A 20 -9.06 4.67 0.05
CA SER A 20 -9.60 5.97 0.47
C SER A 20 -10.26 6.71 -0.71
N THR A 21 -9.84 7.93 -1.01
CA THR A 21 -10.34 8.72 -2.16
C THR A 21 -9.85 8.21 -3.52
N GLY A 22 -8.86 7.31 -3.54
CA GLY A 22 -8.38 6.64 -4.76
C GLY A 22 -7.08 7.21 -5.33
N GLY A 23 -6.23 7.83 -4.50
CA GLY A 23 -4.99 8.41 -4.99
C GLY A 23 -4.07 7.39 -5.70
N PHE A 24 -3.80 6.26 -5.07
CA PHE A 24 -3.02 5.18 -5.69
C PHE A 24 -3.80 4.50 -6.82
N THR A 25 -5.09 4.25 -6.65
CA THR A 25 -5.97 3.70 -7.69
C THR A 25 -5.89 4.54 -8.97
N ASP A 26 -5.97 5.88 -8.88
CA ASP A 26 -5.89 6.77 -10.05
C ASP A 26 -4.53 6.67 -10.75
N VAL A 27 -3.43 6.67 -9.99
CA VAL A 27 -2.07 6.47 -10.53
C VAL A 27 -1.94 5.14 -11.26
N LEU A 28 -2.46 4.04 -10.70
CA LEU A 28 -2.42 2.73 -11.34
C LEU A 28 -3.21 2.72 -12.67
N ILE A 29 -4.40 3.32 -12.69
CA ILE A 29 -5.22 3.43 -13.90
C ILE A 29 -4.51 4.28 -14.97
N GLN A 30 -3.96 5.44 -14.59
CA GLN A 30 -3.20 6.30 -15.52
C GLN A 30 -1.94 5.62 -16.03
N SER A 31 -1.32 4.74 -15.25
CA SER A 31 -0.17 3.92 -15.64
C SER A 31 -0.56 2.72 -16.52
N GLY A 32 -1.84 2.58 -16.88
CA GLY A 32 -2.32 1.58 -17.82
C GLY A 32 -2.66 0.23 -17.21
N ALA A 33 -2.97 0.17 -15.91
CA ALA A 33 -3.48 -1.06 -15.29
C ALA A 33 -4.67 -1.63 -16.09
N HIS A 34 -4.74 -2.95 -16.18
CA HIS A 34 -5.88 -3.64 -16.77
C HIS A 34 -7.09 -3.58 -15.84
N LYS A 35 -6.88 -3.85 -14.55
CA LYS A 35 -7.91 -3.87 -13.51
C LYS A 35 -7.30 -3.42 -12.18
N VAL A 36 -8.05 -2.68 -11.38
CA VAL A 36 -7.65 -2.29 -10.02
C VAL A 36 -8.76 -2.61 -9.04
N TYR A 37 -8.48 -3.45 -8.08
CA TYR A 37 -9.34 -3.69 -6.91
C TYR A 37 -9.02 -2.63 -5.85
N ALA A 38 -9.94 -1.70 -5.63
CA ALA A 38 -9.81 -0.64 -4.63
C ALA A 38 -10.51 -1.07 -3.34
N VAL A 39 -9.74 -1.42 -2.31
CA VAL A 39 -10.22 -1.99 -1.05
C VAL A 39 -10.16 -0.95 0.05
N ASP A 40 -11.29 -0.68 0.71
CA ASP A 40 -11.33 0.22 1.86
C ASP A 40 -12.40 -0.20 2.89
N VAL A 41 -12.13 0.05 4.18
CA VAL A 41 -13.11 -0.18 5.26
C VAL A 41 -14.21 0.88 5.27
N GLY A 42 -13.94 2.04 4.71
CA GLY A 42 -14.87 3.16 4.60
C GLY A 42 -15.99 2.90 3.60
N THR A 43 -16.88 3.85 3.55
CA THR A 43 -18.03 3.84 2.63
C THR A 43 -18.06 5.14 1.85
N ASN A 44 -18.28 5.04 0.55
CA ASN A 44 -18.44 6.18 -0.34
C ASN A 44 -17.28 7.16 -0.34
N GLN A 45 -16.06 6.66 -0.13
CA GLN A 45 -14.83 7.48 -0.10
C GLN A 45 -14.20 7.62 -1.47
N LEU A 46 -14.22 6.55 -2.27
CA LEU A 46 -13.59 6.54 -3.59
C LEU A 46 -14.23 7.61 -4.50
N HIS A 47 -13.41 8.39 -5.17
CA HIS A 47 -13.85 9.47 -6.05
C HIS A 47 -14.77 8.93 -7.16
N GLU A 48 -15.87 9.64 -7.46
CA GLU A 48 -16.90 9.23 -8.43
C GLU A 48 -16.35 8.88 -9.83
N LYS A 49 -15.32 9.59 -10.29
CA LYS A 49 -14.65 9.29 -11.56
C LYS A 49 -14.04 7.89 -11.58
N LEU A 50 -13.48 7.45 -10.45
CA LEU A 50 -12.89 6.12 -10.31
C LEU A 50 -13.97 5.04 -10.16
N LYS A 51 -15.04 5.32 -9.41
CA LYS A 51 -16.19 4.41 -9.31
C LYS A 51 -16.84 4.11 -10.66
N LYS A 52 -16.88 5.10 -11.56
CA LYS A 52 -17.45 4.96 -12.90
C LYS A 52 -16.50 4.32 -13.91
N ASN A 53 -15.23 4.12 -13.55
CA ASN A 53 -14.25 3.50 -14.44
C ASN A 53 -14.44 1.98 -14.45
N ASN A 54 -14.71 1.39 -15.61
CA ASN A 54 -14.95 -0.04 -15.76
C ASN A 54 -13.74 -0.95 -15.41
N LYS A 55 -12.55 -0.36 -15.25
CA LYS A 55 -11.34 -1.05 -14.80
C LYS A 55 -11.18 -1.03 -13.28
N VAL A 56 -12.02 -0.33 -12.55
CA VAL A 56 -11.94 -0.22 -11.09
C VAL A 56 -13.07 -1.01 -10.45
N ILE A 57 -12.71 -1.94 -9.59
CA ILE A 57 -13.65 -2.69 -8.76
C ILE A 57 -13.53 -2.15 -7.33
N SER A 58 -14.55 -1.43 -6.89
CA SER A 58 -14.59 -0.85 -5.54
C SER A 58 -15.10 -1.89 -4.55
N LEU A 59 -14.27 -2.21 -3.56
CA LEU A 59 -14.57 -3.11 -2.44
C LEU A 59 -14.64 -2.28 -1.15
N GLU A 60 -15.73 -1.53 -0.99
CA GLU A 60 -16.00 -0.73 0.21
C GLU A 60 -16.47 -1.61 1.38
N LYS A 61 -16.43 -1.07 2.61
CA LYS A 61 -16.76 -1.80 3.86
C LYS A 61 -15.98 -3.10 4.00
N THR A 62 -14.81 -3.17 3.39
CA THR A 62 -14.01 -4.38 3.29
C THR A 62 -12.71 -4.21 4.07
N ASN A 63 -12.53 -5.05 5.09
CA ASN A 63 -11.30 -5.04 5.86
C ASN A 63 -10.24 -5.86 5.12
N ALA A 64 -9.20 -5.17 4.66
CA ALA A 64 -8.11 -5.77 3.89
C ALA A 64 -7.40 -6.95 4.58
N ARG A 65 -7.51 -7.09 5.91
CA ARG A 65 -6.92 -8.24 6.63
C ARG A 65 -7.64 -9.57 6.39
N TYR A 66 -8.84 -9.54 5.84
CA TYR A 66 -9.71 -10.71 5.72
C TYR A 66 -10.13 -11.01 4.28
N LEU A 67 -9.33 -10.55 3.32
CA LEU A 67 -9.59 -10.84 1.91
C LEU A 67 -9.39 -12.33 1.63
N LYS A 68 -10.27 -12.87 0.78
CA LYS A 68 -10.24 -14.27 0.36
C LYS A 68 -9.99 -14.34 -1.15
N LYS A 69 -9.33 -15.40 -1.59
CA LYS A 69 -8.97 -15.60 -3.00
C LYS A 69 -10.19 -15.65 -3.93
N ASP A 70 -11.30 -16.16 -3.46
CA ASP A 70 -12.56 -16.26 -4.21
C ASP A 70 -13.25 -14.92 -4.51
N GLN A 71 -12.80 -13.84 -3.89
CA GLN A 71 -13.25 -12.48 -4.19
C GLN A 71 -12.58 -11.89 -5.44
N PHE A 72 -11.59 -12.57 -6.00
CA PHE A 72 -10.77 -12.10 -7.12
C PHE A 72 -10.81 -13.10 -8.26
N GLU A 73 -11.05 -12.62 -9.47
CA GLU A 73 -11.07 -13.47 -10.67
C GLU A 73 -9.66 -13.98 -11.02
N GLU A 74 -8.64 -13.21 -10.70
CA GLU A 74 -7.24 -13.47 -11.04
C GLU A 74 -6.30 -13.11 -9.90
N LEU A 75 -5.12 -13.73 -9.88
CA LEU A 75 -4.05 -13.33 -8.97
C LEU A 75 -3.51 -11.93 -9.33
N ILE A 76 -2.97 -11.26 -8.34
CA ILE A 76 -2.53 -9.86 -8.39
C ILE A 76 -1.08 -9.76 -8.87
N ASP A 77 -0.83 -8.87 -9.81
CA ASP A 77 0.53 -8.53 -10.29
C ASP A 77 1.18 -7.43 -9.44
N VAL A 78 0.38 -6.43 -9.01
CA VAL A 78 0.87 -5.26 -8.26
C VAL A 78 -0.04 -4.99 -7.07
N MET A 79 0.51 -5.00 -5.87
CA MET A 79 -0.16 -4.58 -4.65
C MET A 79 0.37 -3.22 -4.24
N VAL A 80 -0.51 -2.25 -4.03
CA VAL A 80 -0.19 -1.02 -3.32
C VAL A 80 -0.87 -1.03 -1.95
N CYS A 81 -0.22 -0.44 -0.93
CA CYS A 81 -0.73 -0.45 0.44
C CYS A 81 -0.50 0.91 1.10
N ASP A 82 -1.61 1.63 1.35
CA ASP A 82 -1.64 2.92 2.04
C ASP A 82 -2.65 2.88 3.19
N VAL A 83 -2.33 2.16 4.25
CA VAL A 83 -3.22 1.99 5.40
C VAL A 83 -2.85 2.91 6.55
N SER A 84 -3.85 3.26 7.36
CA SER A 84 -3.69 4.12 8.55
C SER A 84 -4.16 3.41 9.81
N PHE A 85 -3.57 3.79 10.95
CA PHE A 85 -3.90 3.29 12.30
C PHE A 85 -3.62 1.80 12.52
N ILE A 86 -2.82 1.20 11.67
CA ILE A 86 -2.41 -0.20 11.72
C ILE A 86 -1.02 -0.35 11.11
N SER A 87 -0.22 -1.31 11.61
CA SER A 87 1.03 -1.68 10.95
C SER A 87 0.77 -2.30 9.59
N LEU A 88 1.56 -1.89 8.59
CA LEU A 88 1.46 -2.43 7.23
C LEU A 88 1.69 -3.95 7.17
N LYS A 89 2.50 -4.50 8.08
CA LYS A 89 2.75 -5.96 8.20
C LYS A 89 1.44 -6.73 8.37
N LYS A 90 0.57 -6.25 9.27
CA LYS A 90 -0.73 -6.88 9.59
C LYS A 90 -1.73 -6.86 8.43
N VAL A 91 -1.47 -6.05 7.42
CA VAL A 91 -2.33 -5.94 6.23
C VAL A 91 -1.72 -6.66 5.04
N ILE A 92 -0.42 -6.55 4.82
CA ILE A 92 0.25 -7.18 3.69
C ILE A 92 0.34 -8.71 3.87
N GLU A 93 0.79 -9.16 5.06
CA GLU A 93 1.05 -10.59 5.31
C GLU A 93 -0.15 -11.50 5.01
N PRO A 94 -1.37 -11.22 5.48
CA PRO A 94 -2.52 -12.07 5.18
C PRO A 94 -2.95 -12.05 3.70
N ASN A 95 -2.44 -11.13 2.90
CA ASN A 95 -2.79 -10.96 1.48
C ASN A 95 -1.73 -11.48 0.50
N LEU A 96 -0.64 -12.04 0.98
CA LEU A 96 0.42 -12.58 0.12
C LEU A 96 -0.09 -13.71 -0.78
N HIS A 97 -1.07 -14.47 -0.32
CA HIS A 97 -1.70 -15.55 -1.08
C HIS A 97 -2.49 -15.09 -2.33
N LEU A 98 -2.77 -13.79 -2.43
CA LEU A 98 -3.42 -13.19 -3.59
C LEU A 98 -2.43 -12.84 -4.71
N LEU A 99 -1.13 -12.85 -4.43
CA LEU A 99 -0.09 -12.39 -5.34
C LEU A 99 0.35 -13.48 -6.30
N LYS A 100 0.67 -13.08 -7.53
CA LYS A 100 1.40 -13.92 -8.48
C LYS A 100 2.88 -14.07 -8.08
N ASP A 101 3.51 -15.12 -8.58
CA ASP A 101 4.97 -15.18 -8.60
C ASP A 101 5.53 -13.94 -9.33
N LYS A 102 6.61 -13.36 -8.82
CA LYS A 102 7.23 -12.13 -9.36
C LYS A 102 6.30 -10.90 -9.35
N SER A 103 5.31 -10.86 -8.45
CA SER A 103 4.51 -9.66 -8.20
C SER A 103 5.34 -8.55 -7.57
N VAL A 104 4.78 -7.34 -7.58
CA VAL A 104 5.39 -6.16 -6.95
C VAL A 104 4.50 -5.66 -5.82
N ILE A 105 5.12 -5.33 -4.69
CA ILE A 105 4.45 -4.66 -3.57
C ILE A 105 5.04 -3.24 -3.46
N ILE A 106 4.17 -2.23 -3.36
CA ILE A 106 4.54 -0.85 -3.07
C ILE A 106 3.77 -0.45 -1.82
N ALA A 107 4.45 -0.20 -0.73
CA ALA A 107 3.79 0.13 0.52
C ALA A 107 4.27 1.46 1.08
N LEU A 108 3.35 2.22 1.69
CA LEU A 108 3.66 3.45 2.39
C LEU A 108 3.94 3.15 3.87
N ILE A 109 5.21 3.21 4.25
CA ILE A 109 5.64 3.10 5.64
C ILE A 109 5.28 4.41 6.33
N LYS A 110 4.45 4.32 7.35
CA LYS A 110 4.01 5.45 8.17
C LYS A 110 4.58 5.31 9.58
N PRO A 111 5.68 5.98 9.90
CA PRO A 111 6.34 5.83 11.20
C PRO A 111 5.40 6.03 12.39
N GLN A 112 4.41 6.92 12.28
CA GLN A 112 3.42 7.18 13.32
C GLN A 112 2.52 5.97 13.64
N PHE A 113 2.42 4.98 12.75
CA PHE A 113 1.64 3.74 12.97
C PHE A 113 2.50 2.50 13.18
N GLU A 114 3.82 2.62 12.98
CA GLU A 114 4.79 1.54 13.19
C GLU A 114 5.61 1.72 14.49
N SER A 115 5.69 2.94 15.02
CA SER A 115 6.45 3.28 16.22
C SER A 115 5.76 2.86 17.51
N LYS A 116 6.52 2.81 18.60
CA LYS A 116 5.99 2.63 19.95
C LYS A 116 5.25 3.90 20.42
N LYS A 117 4.30 3.74 21.34
CA LYS A 117 3.47 4.86 21.84
C LYS A 117 4.29 6.04 22.41
N ASN A 118 5.43 5.77 23.05
CA ASN A 118 6.31 6.78 23.63
C ASN A 118 7.21 7.50 22.62
N GLU A 119 7.26 7.05 21.36
CA GLU A 119 8.07 7.63 20.29
C GLU A 119 7.30 8.67 19.47
N THR A 120 5.99 8.81 19.72
CA THR A 120 5.15 9.82 19.06
C THR A 120 4.83 10.96 20.00
N LYS A 121 4.98 12.21 19.50
CA LYS A 121 4.47 13.41 20.18
C LYS A 121 3.28 13.96 19.41
N LYS A 122 2.09 13.94 20.01
CA LYS A 122 0.83 14.38 19.38
C LYS A 122 0.54 13.70 18.03
N GLY A 123 0.97 12.41 17.87
CA GLY A 123 0.79 11.62 16.65
C GLY A 123 1.82 11.92 15.55
N VAL A 124 2.96 12.53 15.90
CA VAL A 124 4.05 12.81 14.96
C VAL A 124 5.34 12.17 15.45
N VAL A 125 6.06 11.49 14.58
CA VAL A 125 7.43 11.02 14.77
C VAL A 125 8.36 12.00 14.08
N LYS A 126 9.18 12.73 14.86
CA LYS A 126 10.11 13.75 14.35
C LYS A 126 11.55 13.26 14.25
N ASP A 127 11.90 12.27 15.04
CA ASP A 127 13.26 11.77 15.16
C ASP A 127 13.63 10.90 13.94
N SER A 128 14.64 11.36 13.19
CA SER A 128 15.14 10.65 12.01
C SER A 128 15.74 9.28 12.35
N THR A 129 16.25 9.07 13.57
CA THR A 129 16.79 7.77 14.00
C THR A 129 15.66 6.75 14.14
N ILE A 130 14.49 7.19 14.62
CA ILE A 130 13.29 6.36 14.68
C ILE A 130 12.78 6.04 13.28
N HIS A 131 12.78 7.00 12.35
CA HIS A 131 12.43 6.75 10.95
C HIS A 131 13.32 5.68 10.33
N GLN A 132 14.64 5.81 10.50
CA GLN A 132 15.61 4.85 9.96
C GLN A 132 15.42 3.45 10.55
N ARG A 133 15.23 3.37 11.89
CA ARG A 133 14.97 2.10 12.56
C ARG A 133 13.72 1.43 12.02
N ILE A 134 12.60 2.16 11.88
CA ILE A 134 11.34 1.63 11.36
C ILE A 134 11.50 1.15 9.91
N CYS A 135 12.14 1.93 9.05
CA CYS A 135 12.43 1.51 7.68
C CYS A 135 13.25 0.21 7.64
N ASN A 136 14.25 0.09 8.52
CA ASN A 136 15.07 -1.13 8.63
C ASN A 136 14.22 -2.32 9.14
N GLU A 137 13.40 -2.14 10.17
CA GLU A 137 12.52 -3.19 10.70
C GLU A 137 11.52 -3.70 9.66
N ILE A 138 10.98 -2.82 8.81
CA ILE A 138 10.10 -3.19 7.71
C ILE A 138 10.88 -3.92 6.62
N THR A 139 12.09 -3.44 6.29
CA THR A 139 12.98 -4.10 5.32
C THR A 139 13.32 -5.53 5.75
N GLU A 140 13.74 -5.70 7.00
CA GLU A 140 14.08 -7.03 7.53
C GLU A 140 12.85 -7.94 7.55
N TRP A 141 11.67 -7.41 7.92
CA TRP A 141 10.45 -8.18 7.84
C TRP A 141 10.13 -8.65 6.42
N PHE A 142 10.25 -7.78 5.40
CA PHE A 142 10.04 -8.21 4.01
C PHE A 142 11.01 -9.31 3.59
N LYS A 143 12.25 -9.30 4.05
CA LYS A 143 13.23 -10.38 3.78
C LYS A 143 12.81 -11.73 4.38
N THR A 144 11.98 -11.74 5.43
CA THR A 144 11.42 -12.99 5.98
C THR A 144 10.28 -13.57 5.16
N ILE A 145 9.70 -12.78 4.24
CA ILE A 145 8.63 -13.19 3.35
C ILE A 145 9.23 -13.84 2.09
N GLY A 146 9.67 -15.07 2.19
CA GLY A 146 10.13 -15.86 1.04
C GLY A 146 11.23 -15.15 0.21
N HIS A 147 11.16 -15.27 -1.11
CA HIS A 147 12.16 -14.72 -2.04
C HIS A 147 11.95 -13.24 -2.39
N THR A 148 11.64 -12.40 -1.40
CA THR A 148 11.38 -10.97 -1.61
C THR A 148 12.67 -10.19 -1.81
N LYS A 149 12.71 -9.34 -2.84
CA LYS A 149 13.80 -8.40 -3.11
C LYS A 149 13.33 -6.98 -2.90
N ILE A 150 14.00 -6.24 -2.02
CA ILE A 150 13.74 -4.80 -1.86
C ILE A 150 14.39 -4.04 -3.02
N LEU A 151 13.60 -3.28 -3.75
CA LEU A 151 14.08 -2.46 -4.87
C LEU A 151 14.61 -1.11 -4.37
N SER A 152 13.85 -0.42 -3.53
CA SER A 152 14.27 0.85 -2.92
C SER A 152 13.39 1.20 -1.73
N ILE A 153 13.91 2.08 -0.86
CA ILE A 153 13.12 2.86 0.09
C ILE A 153 13.36 4.33 -0.24
N ILE A 154 12.29 5.10 -0.38
CA ILE A 154 12.36 6.53 -0.68
C ILE A 154 11.43 7.31 0.23
N GLU A 155 11.86 8.49 0.68
CA GLU A 155 10.96 9.42 1.37
C GLU A 155 9.83 9.81 0.42
N SER A 156 8.60 9.80 0.94
CA SER A 156 7.43 10.27 0.19
C SER A 156 7.55 11.78 -0.09
N PRO A 157 7.32 12.23 -1.33
CA PRO A 157 7.29 13.66 -1.62
C PRO A 157 6.11 14.38 -0.97
N ILE A 158 5.11 13.62 -0.52
CA ILE A 158 3.93 14.13 0.17
C ILE A 158 4.05 13.75 1.64
N LYS A 159 3.93 14.74 2.52
CA LYS A 159 3.89 14.50 3.96
C LYS A 159 2.52 13.96 4.37
N GLY A 160 2.53 13.05 5.32
CA GLY A 160 1.32 12.54 5.94
C GLY A 160 0.63 13.56 6.86
N PRO A 161 -0.49 13.18 7.48
CA PRO A 161 -1.22 14.05 8.41
C PRO A 161 -0.29 14.63 9.48
N LYS A 162 -0.54 15.91 9.84
CA LYS A 162 0.26 16.69 10.80
C LYS A 162 1.73 16.85 10.42
N GLY A 163 2.09 16.66 9.15
CA GLY A 163 3.45 16.81 8.65
C GLY A 163 4.36 15.61 8.89
N ASN A 164 3.80 14.42 9.16
CA ASN A 164 4.59 13.20 9.28
C ASN A 164 5.39 12.91 8.03
N THR A 165 6.66 12.54 8.20
CA THR A 165 7.47 11.97 7.13
C THR A 165 7.09 10.52 6.95
N GLU A 166 6.78 10.13 5.72
CA GLU A 166 6.40 8.78 5.34
C GLU A 166 7.35 8.26 4.23
N PHE A 167 7.43 6.95 4.05
CA PHE A 167 8.40 6.35 3.12
C PHE A 167 7.72 5.31 2.24
N LEU A 168 8.10 5.26 0.96
CA LEU A 168 7.68 4.22 0.02
C LEU A 168 8.74 3.13 -0.07
N ILE A 169 8.33 1.89 0.13
CA ILE A 169 9.13 0.68 -0.06
C ILE A 169 8.56 -0.15 -1.20
#